data_587e89d91efeed609b1ed9fe98f6e7a9
#
_entry.id   587e89d91efeed609b1ed9fe98f6e7a9
#
_cell.length_a   1.000
_cell.length_b   1.000
_cell.length_c   1.000
_cell.angle_alpha   90.00
_cell.angle_beta   90.00
_cell.angle_gamma   90.00
#
_symmetry.space_group_name_H-M   'P 1'
#
loop_
_entity.id
_entity.type
_entity.pdbx_description
1 polymer ?
#
loop_
_entity_poly.entity_id
_entity_poly.type
_entity_poly.pdbx_seq_one_letter_code
_entity_poly.pdbx_strand_id
1 'polypeptide(L)'
;MMDLDTLKFDERGLIPAIVQDADTGKVLTLAYMNRESLKISLEKKLTCFWSRSRQELWLKGETSGNYQHIVELRADCDRDALLVRVRKDGPACHLGTDSCFDGNPIYESEED
;
A
#
# COMPACT_ATOMS: atom_id res chain seq x y z
N MET A 1 -9.77 -15.29 -9.79
CA MET A 1 -8.96 -14.49 -8.85
C MET A 1 -8.99 -15.11 -7.47
N MET A 2 -8.03 -14.75 -6.64
CA MET A 2 -7.91 -15.34 -5.31
C MET A 2 -9.02 -14.84 -4.39
N ASP A 3 -9.56 -15.75 -3.58
CA ASP A 3 -10.56 -15.42 -2.56
C ASP A 3 -9.86 -14.75 -1.37
N LEU A 4 -10.43 -13.66 -0.88
CA LEU A 4 -9.87 -12.95 0.28
C LEU A 4 -9.81 -13.82 1.54
N ASP A 5 -10.67 -14.83 1.62
CA ASP A 5 -10.67 -15.76 2.76
C ASP A 5 -9.42 -16.62 2.81
N THR A 6 -8.64 -16.69 1.73
CA THR A 6 -7.38 -17.44 1.70
C THR A 6 -6.20 -16.63 2.23
N LEU A 7 -6.38 -15.33 2.43
CA LEU A 7 -5.32 -14.47 2.95
C LEU A 7 -5.13 -14.70 4.45
N LYS A 8 -3.89 -14.57 4.89
CA LYS A 8 -3.52 -14.75 6.29
C LYS A 8 -3.30 -13.41 6.95
N PHE A 9 -4.35 -12.93 7.61
CA PHE A 9 -4.25 -11.73 8.44
C PHE A 9 -3.59 -12.10 9.76
N ASP A 10 -2.90 -11.13 10.36
CA ASP A 10 -2.28 -11.37 11.67
C ASP A 10 -3.34 -11.41 12.77
N GLU A 11 -2.89 -11.53 14.03
CA GLU A 11 -3.78 -11.64 15.18
C GLU A 11 -4.64 -10.40 15.43
N ARG A 12 -4.25 -9.26 14.82
CA ARG A 12 -5.01 -8.01 14.90
C ARG A 12 -5.94 -7.83 13.69
N GLY A 13 -5.95 -8.80 12.80
CA GLY A 13 -6.73 -8.74 11.57
C GLY A 13 -6.09 -7.87 10.51
N LEU A 14 -4.78 -7.66 10.55
CA LEU A 14 -4.05 -6.82 9.63
C LEU A 14 -3.15 -7.63 8.70
N ILE A 15 -2.92 -7.10 7.50
CA ILE A 15 -2.00 -7.67 6.54
C ILE A 15 -1.14 -6.52 5.98
N PRO A 16 0.18 -6.68 5.93
CA PRO A 16 1.03 -5.64 5.35
C PRO A 16 0.86 -5.56 3.85
N ALA A 17 0.88 -4.34 3.33
CA ALA A 17 0.70 -4.06 1.92
C ALA A 17 1.86 -3.19 1.43
N ILE A 18 2.64 -3.70 0.50
CA ILE A 18 3.70 -2.96 -0.17
C ILE A 18 3.06 -2.26 -1.36
N VAL A 19 3.17 -0.94 -1.42
CA VAL A 19 2.61 -0.16 -2.52
C VAL A 19 3.73 0.19 -3.49
N GLN A 20 3.54 -0.14 -4.76
CA GLN A 20 4.54 0.02 -5.80
C GLN A 20 3.95 0.78 -6.99
N ASP A 21 4.75 1.70 -7.54
CA ASP A 21 4.37 2.42 -8.76
C ASP A 21 4.37 1.45 -9.93
N ALA A 22 3.23 1.29 -10.60
CA ALA A 22 3.10 0.35 -11.71
C ALA A 22 3.87 0.80 -12.95
N ASP A 23 4.12 2.09 -13.09
CA ASP A 23 4.82 2.63 -14.27
C ASP A 23 6.35 2.60 -14.12
N THR A 24 6.88 2.78 -12.93
CA THR A 24 8.32 2.88 -12.69
C THR A 24 8.89 1.67 -11.95
N GLY A 25 8.06 0.90 -11.24
CA GLY A 25 8.50 -0.17 -10.38
C GLY A 25 8.99 0.30 -9.01
N LYS A 26 8.96 1.60 -8.76
CA LYS A 26 9.46 2.15 -7.50
C LYS A 26 8.55 1.76 -6.34
N VAL A 27 9.15 1.33 -5.22
CA VAL A 27 8.39 1.07 -4.00
C VAL A 27 8.02 2.40 -3.35
N LEU A 28 6.75 2.60 -3.08
CA LEU A 28 6.23 3.88 -2.59
C LEU A 28 6.06 3.92 -1.08
N THR A 29 5.52 2.87 -0.49
CA THR A 29 5.29 2.81 0.95
C THR A 29 4.98 1.38 1.38
N LEU A 30 5.01 1.16 2.68
CA LEU A 30 4.44 -0.03 3.30
C LEU A 30 3.34 0.43 4.25
N ALA A 31 2.15 -0.08 4.08
CA ALA A 31 1.00 0.26 4.90
C ALA A 31 0.30 -1.03 5.32
N TYR A 32 -0.79 -0.92 6.07
CA TYR A 32 -1.54 -2.08 6.53
C TYR A 32 -2.97 -1.99 6.06
N MET A 33 -3.54 -3.15 5.78
CA MET A 33 -4.95 -3.28 5.41
C MET A 33 -5.62 -4.27 6.36
N ASN A 34 -6.88 -4.06 6.64
CA ASN A 34 -7.71 -5.08 7.24
C ASN A 34 -8.71 -5.56 6.17
N ARG A 35 -9.55 -6.52 6.51
CA ARG A 35 -10.50 -7.09 5.55
C ARG A 35 -11.42 -6.00 4.97
N GLU A 36 -11.87 -5.08 5.81
CA GLU A 36 -12.77 -4.00 5.38
C GLU A 36 -12.08 -3.03 4.42
N SER A 37 -10.86 -2.56 4.76
CA SER A 37 -10.12 -1.66 3.87
C SER A 37 -9.79 -2.32 2.54
N LEU A 38 -9.50 -3.62 2.55
CA LEU A 38 -9.22 -4.36 1.34
C LEU A 38 -10.45 -4.47 0.44
N LYS A 39 -11.62 -4.70 1.04
CA LYS A 39 -12.88 -4.72 0.28
C LYS A 39 -13.17 -3.37 -0.35
N ILE A 40 -13.00 -2.29 0.41
CA ILE A 40 -13.19 -0.93 -0.10
C ILE A 40 -12.22 -0.65 -1.24
N SER A 41 -10.95 -1.06 -1.09
CA SER A 41 -9.94 -0.89 -2.12
C SER A 41 -10.34 -1.57 -3.42
N LEU A 42 -10.86 -2.78 -3.34
CA LEU A 42 -11.28 -3.52 -4.53
C LEU A 42 -12.54 -2.94 -5.17
N GLU A 43 -13.47 -2.43 -4.37
CA GLU A 43 -14.69 -1.82 -4.87
C GLU A 43 -14.40 -0.49 -5.56
N LYS A 44 -13.59 0.35 -4.95
CA LYS A 44 -13.27 1.69 -5.48
C LYS A 44 -12.11 1.69 -6.44
N LYS A 45 -11.31 0.62 -6.44
CA LYS A 45 -10.06 0.53 -7.22
C LYS A 45 -9.08 1.63 -6.83
N LEU A 46 -9.15 2.06 -5.58
CA LEU A 46 -8.26 3.04 -4.95
C LEU A 46 -7.75 2.44 -3.65
N THR A 47 -6.53 2.81 -3.25
CA THR A 47 -5.97 2.25 -2.02
C THR A 47 -6.69 2.81 -0.79
N CYS A 48 -7.20 1.90 0.02
CA CYS A 48 -7.77 2.20 1.33
C CYS A 48 -6.99 1.36 2.35
N PHE A 49 -6.46 2.01 3.37
CA PHE A 49 -5.62 1.37 4.37
C PHE A 49 -6.28 1.40 5.73
N TRP A 50 -5.72 0.63 6.65
CA TRP A 50 -6.04 0.74 8.07
C TRP A 50 -4.92 1.51 8.76
N SER A 51 -5.25 2.65 9.35
CA SER A 51 -4.28 3.43 10.11
C SER A 51 -4.13 2.84 11.51
N ARG A 52 -2.95 2.26 11.80
CA ARG A 52 -2.69 1.65 13.10
C ARG A 52 -2.62 2.68 14.22
N SER A 53 -2.08 3.86 13.92
CA SER A 53 -1.94 4.91 14.94
C SER A 53 -3.27 5.56 15.29
N ARG A 54 -4.14 5.76 14.30
CA ARG A 54 -5.43 6.40 14.51
C ARG A 54 -6.59 5.42 14.69
N GLN A 55 -6.34 4.13 14.45
CA GLN A 55 -7.35 3.06 14.55
C GLN A 55 -8.59 3.38 13.72
N GLU A 56 -8.35 3.74 12.45
CA GLU A 56 -9.44 4.05 11.52
C GLU A 56 -9.07 3.72 10.08
N LEU A 57 -10.09 3.62 9.25
CA LEU A 57 -9.89 3.46 7.80
C LEU A 57 -9.37 4.76 7.21
N TRP A 58 -8.50 4.63 6.22
CA TRP A 58 -7.90 5.78 5.55
C TRP A 58 -7.85 5.55 4.05
N LEU A 59 -8.67 6.29 3.31
CA LEU A 59 -8.64 6.28 1.85
C LEU A 59 -7.55 7.26 1.39
N LYS A 60 -6.49 6.73 0.77
CA LYS A 60 -5.36 7.54 0.34
C LYS A 60 -5.82 8.53 -0.73
N GLY A 61 -5.55 9.81 -0.50
CA GLY A 61 -5.91 10.87 -1.41
C GLY A 61 -7.22 11.57 -1.10
N GLU A 62 -7.98 11.08 -0.13
CA GLU A 62 -9.28 11.65 0.23
C GLU A 62 -9.18 13.13 0.59
N THR A 63 -8.10 13.54 1.26
CA THR A 63 -7.88 14.92 1.65
C THR A 63 -6.99 15.67 0.66
N SER A 64 -5.92 15.03 0.20
CA SER A 64 -4.90 15.66 -0.65
C SER A 64 -5.21 15.65 -2.14
N GLY A 65 -6.09 14.76 -2.58
CA GLY A 65 -6.33 14.51 -4.00
C GLY A 65 -5.30 13.59 -4.64
N ASN A 66 -4.31 13.12 -3.88
CA ASN A 66 -3.26 12.25 -4.39
C ASN A 66 -3.67 10.79 -4.27
N TYR A 67 -4.66 10.42 -5.06
CA TYR A 67 -5.19 9.05 -5.08
C TYR A 67 -4.19 8.07 -5.68
N GLN A 68 -4.32 6.83 -5.30
CA GLN A 68 -3.55 5.72 -5.86
C GLN A 68 -4.53 4.75 -6.50
N HIS A 69 -4.51 4.68 -7.83
CA HIS A 69 -5.40 3.83 -8.61
C HIS A 69 -4.81 2.43 -8.72
N ILE A 70 -5.52 1.43 -8.24
CA ILE A 70 -5.01 0.06 -8.21
C ILE A 70 -5.03 -0.53 -9.61
N VAL A 71 -3.86 -0.94 -10.08
CA VAL A 71 -3.68 -1.63 -11.35
C VAL A 71 -3.63 -3.13 -11.12
N GLU A 72 -3.02 -3.56 -10.02
CA GLU A 72 -2.84 -4.96 -9.73
C GLU A 72 -2.71 -5.17 -8.23
N LEU A 73 -3.24 -6.27 -7.74
CA LEU A 73 -3.14 -6.65 -6.34
C LEU A 73 -2.73 -8.13 -6.30
N ARG A 74 -1.62 -8.43 -5.64
CA ARG A 74 -1.10 -9.79 -5.51
C ARG A 74 -0.83 -10.14 -4.06
N ALA A 75 -1.05 -11.40 -3.70
CA ALA A 75 -0.60 -11.94 -2.44
C ALA A 75 0.78 -12.58 -2.66
N ASP A 76 1.60 -12.62 -1.61
CA ASP A 76 2.88 -13.31 -1.68
C ASP A 76 2.69 -14.84 -1.56
N CYS A 77 3.78 -15.60 -1.58
CA CYS A 77 3.72 -17.06 -1.70
C CYS A 77 2.98 -17.74 -0.54
N ASP A 78 3.07 -17.20 0.66
CA ASP A 78 2.35 -17.74 1.83
C ASP A 78 1.13 -16.92 2.23
N ARG A 79 0.78 -15.91 1.42
CA ARG A 79 -0.47 -15.14 1.53
C ARG A 79 -0.60 -14.31 2.79
N ASP A 80 0.53 -13.88 3.36
CA ASP A 80 0.54 -13.05 4.56
C ASP A 80 1.03 -11.61 4.27
N ALA A 81 1.23 -11.28 3.02
CA ALA A 81 1.60 -9.92 2.59
C ALA A 81 1.02 -9.64 1.21
N LEU A 82 0.80 -8.37 0.92
CA LEU A 82 0.22 -7.94 -0.36
C LEU A 82 1.19 -7.04 -1.11
N LEU A 83 1.17 -7.15 -2.43
CA LEU A 83 1.80 -6.19 -3.33
C LEU A 83 0.68 -5.47 -4.07
N VAL A 84 0.61 -4.15 -3.90
CA VAL A 84 -0.41 -3.31 -4.50
C VAL A 84 0.27 -2.41 -5.52
N ARG A 85 0.05 -2.66 -6.80
CA ARG A 85 0.64 -1.85 -7.86
C ARG A 85 -0.35 -0.80 -8.28
N VAL A 86 0.11 0.46 -8.33
CA VAL A 86 -0.79 1.61 -8.50
C VAL A 86 -0.26 2.59 -9.53
N ARG A 87 -1.17 3.39 -10.06
CA ARG A 87 -0.86 4.65 -10.73
C ARG A 87 -1.28 5.75 -9.80
N LYS A 88 -0.34 6.61 -9.43
CA LYS A 88 -0.60 7.65 -8.44
C LYS A 88 -0.84 9.01 -9.10
N ASP A 89 -1.73 9.77 -8.50
CA ASP A 89 -2.07 11.12 -8.98
C ASP A 89 -1.09 12.18 -8.49
N GLY A 90 -0.25 11.84 -7.52
CA GLY A 90 0.71 12.78 -6.95
C GLY A 90 1.65 12.07 -5.98
N PRO A 91 2.41 12.83 -5.18
CA PRO A 91 3.37 12.22 -4.24
C PRO A 91 2.71 11.20 -3.32
N ALA A 92 3.40 10.08 -3.09
CA ALA A 92 2.88 9.04 -2.21
C ALA A 92 3.06 9.40 -0.73
N CYS A 93 4.11 10.14 -0.40
CA CYS A 93 4.42 10.50 0.99
C CYS A 93 3.72 11.81 1.37
N HIS A 94 3.17 11.87 2.59
CA HIS A 94 2.53 13.08 3.10
C HIS A 94 3.49 14.26 3.25
N LEU A 95 4.80 14.01 3.24
CA LEU A 95 5.82 15.05 3.25
C LEU A 95 6.10 15.62 1.85
N GLY A 96 5.42 15.13 0.83
CA GLY A 96 5.54 15.63 -0.53
C GLY A 96 6.54 14.92 -1.41
N THR A 97 7.25 13.91 -0.89
CA THR A 97 8.17 13.12 -1.71
C THR A 97 7.43 12.08 -2.53
N ASP A 98 8.04 11.66 -3.63
CA ASP A 98 7.46 10.66 -4.52
C ASP A 98 7.19 9.35 -3.80
N SER A 99 8.12 8.94 -2.93
CA SER A 99 8.04 7.73 -2.13
C SER A 99 8.32 8.04 -0.66
N CYS A 100 7.71 7.27 0.24
CA CYS A 100 8.05 7.35 1.66
C CYS A 100 9.49 6.91 1.93
N PHE A 101 10.12 6.23 0.97
CA PHE A 101 11.49 5.73 1.10
C PHE A 101 12.52 6.63 0.40
N ASP A 102 12.16 7.84 -0.03
CA ASP A 102 13.06 8.73 -0.74
C ASP A 102 14.14 9.37 0.11
N GLY A 103 14.06 9.28 1.42
CA GLY A 103 15.06 9.82 2.32
C GLY A 103 15.51 8.81 3.35
N ASN A 104 16.37 9.26 4.27
CA ASN A 104 16.77 8.49 5.45
C ASN A 104 17.52 7.19 5.14
N PRO A 105 18.57 7.22 4.30
CA PRO A 105 19.34 6.00 4.05
C PRO A 105 20.07 5.59 5.33
N ILE A 106 20.04 4.29 5.63
CA ILE A 106 20.79 3.71 6.74
C ILE A 106 22.14 3.24 6.23
N TYR A 107 22.17 2.73 5.01
CA TYR A 107 23.39 2.24 4.36
C TYR A 107 23.23 2.38 2.85
N GLU A 108 24.29 2.81 2.21
CA GLU A 108 24.37 2.82 0.75
C GLU A 108 25.74 2.26 0.38
N SER A 109 25.77 1.30 -0.54
CA SER A 109 27.03 0.76 -1.05
C SER A 109 27.72 1.81 -1.90
N GLU A 110 29.06 1.85 -1.83
CA GLU A 110 29.85 2.71 -2.71
C GLU A 110 29.90 2.14 -4.13
N GLU A 111 29.51 0.88 -4.29
CA GLU A 111 29.44 0.21 -5.57
C GLU A 111 28.02 0.24 -6.08
N ASP A 112 27.81 0.74 -7.24
CA ASP A 112 26.47 0.76 -7.76
C ASP A 112 26.32 0.02 -9.01
#